data_e22a158f1d7c67622527080b2dbb53af
#
_entry.id   e22a158f1d7c67622527080b2dbb53af
#
_cell.length_a   1.000
_cell.length_b   1.000
_cell.length_c   1.000
_cell.angle_alpha   90.00
_cell.angle_beta   90.00
_cell.angle_gamma   90.00
#
_symmetry.space_group_name_H-M   'P 1'
#
loop_
_entity.id
_entity.type
_entity.pdbx_description
1 polymer ?
#
loop_
_entity_poly.entity_id
_entity_poly.type
_entity_poly.pdbx_seq_one_letter_code
_entity_poly.pdbx_strand_id
1 'polypeptide(L)'
;MLCGRTEMLESLSTRLQDVFKSLRGEARLTDATVDAALREIRLALLEADVNFRVVKAFIERVRVKAVGDDVLRSLTPGQQVVRIVRDEMLGLFGDSDGGLSQNVPAPQVVLMLGLQGSGKTTTSAKLARWLSKQGRHPMMVSTDVRRPAAIQQLSVLGKQTE
;
A
#
# COMPACT_ATOMS: atom_id res chain seq x y z
N MET A 1 12.57 -19.56 -4.50
CA MET A 1 11.15 -19.49 -4.09
C MET A 1 10.67 -18.04 -3.92
N LEU A 2 10.92 -17.14 -4.87
CA LEU A 2 10.53 -15.72 -4.81
C LEU A 2 9.52 -15.33 -5.90
N CYS A 3 9.15 -16.27 -6.79
CA CYS A 3 8.23 -16.03 -7.90
C CYS A 3 6.76 -15.81 -7.45
N GLY A 4 6.31 -16.53 -6.43
CA GLY A 4 4.87 -16.54 -6.09
C GLY A 4 4.29 -15.26 -5.47
N ARG A 5 5.10 -14.31 -4.95
CA ARG A 5 4.56 -13.09 -4.29
C ARG A 5 4.38 -11.92 -5.24
N THR A 6 5.20 -11.79 -6.25
CA THR A 6 4.99 -10.81 -7.31
C THR A 6 3.72 -11.18 -8.08
N GLU A 7 3.53 -12.46 -8.36
CA GLU A 7 2.32 -13.00 -9.00
C GLU A 7 1.04 -12.74 -8.18
N MET A 8 1.10 -12.82 -6.83
CA MET A 8 -0.08 -12.52 -5.98
C MET A 8 -0.52 -11.06 -6.04
N LEU A 9 0.43 -10.11 -6.02
CA LEU A 9 0.11 -8.67 -6.11
C LEU A 9 -0.33 -8.30 -7.52
N GLU A 10 0.25 -8.89 -8.55
CA GLU A 10 -0.20 -8.75 -9.95
C GLU A 10 -1.61 -9.34 -10.12
N SER A 11 -1.89 -10.50 -9.51
CA SER A 11 -3.21 -11.12 -9.48
C SER A 11 -4.25 -10.22 -8.80
N LEU A 12 -3.96 -9.65 -7.62
CA LEU A 12 -4.85 -8.72 -6.93
C LEU A 12 -5.14 -7.48 -7.79
N SER A 13 -4.10 -6.85 -8.35
CA SER A 13 -4.24 -5.67 -9.20
C SER A 13 -5.10 -5.96 -10.42
N THR A 14 -4.84 -7.08 -11.09
CA THR A 14 -5.59 -7.51 -12.28
C THR A 14 -7.07 -7.74 -11.95
N ARG A 15 -7.35 -8.49 -10.89
CA ARG A 15 -8.73 -8.75 -10.45
C ARG A 15 -9.49 -7.48 -10.09
N LEU A 16 -8.86 -6.57 -9.34
CA LEU A 16 -9.48 -5.27 -9.03
C LEU A 16 -9.75 -4.46 -10.29
N GLN A 17 -8.82 -4.47 -11.25
CA GLN A 17 -9.01 -3.79 -12.54
C GLN A 17 -10.18 -4.39 -13.34
N ASP A 18 -10.32 -5.71 -13.37
CA ASP A 18 -11.41 -6.40 -14.06
C ASP A 18 -12.77 -6.04 -13.44
N VAL A 19 -12.87 -6.07 -12.10
CA VAL A 19 -14.09 -5.63 -11.39
C VAL A 19 -14.40 -4.16 -11.68
N PHE A 20 -13.39 -3.29 -11.66
CA PHE A 20 -13.59 -1.87 -11.95
C PHE A 20 -13.98 -1.62 -13.41
N LYS A 21 -13.46 -2.40 -14.34
CA LYS A 21 -13.85 -2.35 -15.76
C LYS A 21 -15.29 -2.78 -15.95
N SER A 22 -15.72 -3.87 -15.30
CA SER A 22 -17.10 -4.32 -15.31
C SER A 22 -18.04 -3.25 -14.77
N LEU A 23 -17.76 -2.68 -13.60
CA LEU A 23 -18.58 -1.62 -13.00
C LEU A 23 -18.69 -0.37 -13.88
N ARG A 24 -17.61 0.02 -14.56
CA ARG A 24 -17.62 1.18 -15.48
C ARG A 24 -18.42 0.96 -16.74
N GLY A 25 -18.57 -0.30 -17.15
CA GLY A 25 -19.36 -0.69 -18.33
C GLY A 25 -20.87 -0.68 -18.11
N GLU A 26 -21.32 -0.66 -16.85
CA GLU A 26 -22.73 -0.68 -16.49
C GLU A 26 -23.35 0.74 -16.56
N ALA A 27 -24.35 0.89 -17.42
CA ALA A 27 -25.10 2.15 -17.54
C ALA A 27 -25.97 2.45 -16.31
N ARG A 28 -26.39 1.41 -15.60
CA ARG A 28 -27.14 1.49 -14.33
C ARG A 28 -26.61 0.45 -13.36
N LEU A 29 -26.33 0.87 -12.13
CA LEU A 29 -26.02 -0.04 -11.05
C LEU A 29 -27.24 -0.30 -10.20
N THR A 30 -27.36 -1.54 -9.76
CA THR A 30 -28.31 -1.99 -8.76
C THR A 30 -27.58 -2.48 -7.52
N ASP A 31 -28.25 -2.57 -6.39
CA ASP A 31 -27.69 -3.16 -5.16
C ASP A 31 -27.08 -4.54 -5.44
N ALA A 32 -27.75 -5.36 -6.28
CA ALA A 32 -27.28 -6.68 -6.64
C ALA A 32 -25.97 -6.66 -7.44
N THR A 33 -25.78 -5.70 -8.38
CA THR A 33 -24.53 -5.56 -9.14
C THR A 33 -23.38 -5.04 -8.24
N VAL A 34 -23.68 -4.12 -7.34
CA VAL A 34 -22.71 -3.65 -6.33
C VAL A 34 -22.31 -4.80 -5.40
N ASP A 35 -23.26 -5.55 -4.88
CA ASP A 35 -22.98 -6.70 -3.99
C ASP A 35 -22.20 -7.82 -4.69
N ALA A 36 -22.41 -8.04 -5.99
CA ALA A 36 -21.61 -8.97 -6.80
C ALA A 36 -20.15 -8.49 -6.92
N ALA A 37 -19.94 -7.23 -7.28
CA ALA A 37 -18.61 -6.64 -7.36
C ALA A 37 -17.87 -6.65 -6.02
N LEU A 38 -18.55 -6.35 -4.91
CA LEU A 38 -17.98 -6.40 -3.56
C LEU A 38 -17.59 -7.82 -3.14
N ARG A 39 -18.30 -8.85 -3.59
CA ARG A 39 -17.89 -10.25 -3.37
C ARG A 39 -16.58 -10.57 -4.06
N GLU A 40 -16.40 -10.16 -5.31
CA GLU A 40 -15.15 -10.36 -6.04
C GLU A 40 -13.97 -9.61 -5.40
N ILE A 41 -14.18 -8.35 -5.00
CA ILE A 41 -13.18 -7.56 -4.28
C ILE A 41 -12.80 -8.25 -2.96
N ARG A 42 -13.78 -8.76 -2.21
CA ARG A 42 -13.55 -9.50 -0.97
C ARG A 42 -12.68 -10.73 -1.19
N LEU A 43 -12.98 -11.53 -2.21
CA LEU A 43 -12.21 -12.72 -2.54
C LEU A 43 -10.78 -12.36 -2.93
N ALA A 44 -10.60 -11.36 -3.78
CA ALA A 44 -9.28 -10.90 -4.20
C ALA A 44 -8.40 -10.43 -3.02
N LEU A 45 -8.99 -9.69 -2.06
CA LEU A 45 -8.28 -9.24 -0.86
C LEU A 45 -7.90 -10.40 0.07
N LEU A 46 -8.79 -11.39 0.25
CA LEU A 46 -8.51 -12.56 1.08
C LEU A 46 -7.42 -13.45 0.46
N GLU A 47 -7.42 -13.64 -0.86
CA GLU A 47 -6.38 -14.37 -1.58
C GLU A 47 -5.02 -13.65 -1.52
N ALA A 48 -5.02 -12.32 -1.36
CA ALA A 48 -3.82 -11.52 -1.13
C ALA A 48 -3.39 -11.48 0.35
N ASP A 49 -3.87 -12.42 1.18
CA ASP A 49 -3.55 -12.53 2.62
C ASP A 49 -3.95 -11.31 3.47
N VAL A 50 -4.89 -10.50 3.03
CA VAL A 50 -5.41 -9.41 3.86
C VAL A 50 -6.24 -9.98 5.01
N ASN A 51 -6.04 -9.46 6.22
CA ASN A 51 -6.72 -9.95 7.41
C ASN A 51 -8.26 -9.92 7.26
N PHE A 52 -8.92 -11.02 7.57
CA PHE A 52 -10.38 -11.19 7.41
C PHE A 52 -11.20 -10.07 8.09
N ARG A 53 -10.82 -9.64 9.30
CA ARG A 53 -11.54 -8.56 10.02
C ARG A 53 -11.44 -7.23 9.28
N VAL A 54 -10.27 -6.93 8.73
CA VAL A 54 -10.03 -5.72 7.91
C VAL A 54 -10.87 -5.77 6.65
N VAL A 55 -10.85 -6.90 5.93
CA VAL A 55 -11.64 -7.09 4.71
C VAL A 55 -13.14 -6.94 5.00
N LYS A 56 -13.64 -7.57 6.07
CA LYS A 56 -15.05 -7.48 6.46
C LYS A 56 -15.47 -6.03 6.70
N ALA A 57 -14.74 -5.31 7.55
CA ALA A 57 -15.04 -3.92 7.89
C ALA A 57 -14.94 -2.99 6.67
N PHE A 58 -13.97 -3.23 5.79
CA PHE A 58 -13.81 -2.52 4.54
C PHE A 58 -15.02 -2.70 3.61
N ILE A 59 -15.43 -3.94 3.35
CA ILE A 59 -16.57 -4.26 2.48
C ILE A 59 -17.86 -3.63 3.01
N GLU A 60 -18.10 -3.68 4.33
CA GLU A 60 -19.27 -3.05 4.95
C GLU A 60 -19.29 -1.53 4.73
N ARG A 61 -18.15 -0.84 4.93
CA ARG A 61 -18.06 0.61 4.70
C ARG A 61 -18.28 0.98 3.24
N VAL A 62 -17.65 0.24 2.32
CA VAL A 62 -17.85 0.46 0.88
C VAL A 62 -19.30 0.25 0.50
N ARG A 63 -19.93 -0.82 0.97
CA ARG A 63 -21.33 -1.15 0.66
C ARG A 63 -22.27 -0.04 1.07
N VAL A 64 -22.17 0.44 2.32
CA VAL A 64 -23.03 1.52 2.83
C VAL A 64 -22.94 2.78 1.94
N LYS A 65 -21.75 3.12 1.47
CA LYS A 65 -21.54 4.30 0.61
C LYS A 65 -21.94 4.05 -0.84
N ALA A 66 -21.74 2.84 -1.36
CA ALA A 66 -21.97 2.51 -2.76
C ALA A 66 -23.45 2.29 -3.11
N VAL A 67 -24.26 1.89 -2.14
CA VAL A 67 -25.70 1.62 -2.30
C VAL A 67 -26.55 2.88 -2.04
N GLY A 68 -25.93 4.02 -1.75
CA GLY A 68 -26.64 5.29 -1.57
C GLY A 68 -27.34 5.76 -2.85
N ASP A 69 -28.53 6.29 -2.71
CA ASP A 69 -29.35 6.81 -3.83
C ASP A 69 -28.58 7.79 -4.72
N ASP A 70 -27.75 8.65 -4.12
CA ASP A 70 -26.93 9.63 -4.84
C ASP A 70 -25.92 8.99 -5.78
N VAL A 71 -25.42 7.79 -5.42
CA VAL A 71 -24.47 7.03 -6.23
C VAL A 71 -25.17 6.28 -7.34
N LEU A 72 -26.23 5.55 -7.01
CA LEU A 72 -26.97 4.71 -7.95
C LEU A 72 -27.69 5.53 -9.04
N ARG A 73 -28.14 6.75 -8.71
CA ARG A 73 -28.81 7.68 -9.64
C ARG A 73 -27.85 8.64 -10.35
N SER A 74 -26.55 8.57 -10.09
CA SER A 74 -25.58 9.44 -10.75
C SER A 74 -25.45 9.11 -12.24
N LEU A 75 -24.97 10.07 -13.04
CA LEU A 75 -24.69 9.85 -14.47
C LEU A 75 -23.55 8.86 -14.72
N THR A 76 -22.69 8.62 -13.70
CA THR A 76 -21.54 7.71 -13.77
C THR A 76 -21.46 6.83 -12.52
N PRO A 77 -22.45 5.98 -12.25
CA PRO A 77 -22.54 5.25 -10.99
C PRO A 77 -21.35 4.29 -10.80
N GLY A 78 -20.89 3.61 -11.85
CA GLY A 78 -19.71 2.73 -11.77
C GLY A 78 -18.43 3.47 -11.40
N GLN A 79 -18.23 4.68 -11.90
CA GLN A 79 -17.07 5.51 -11.53
C GLN A 79 -17.16 5.97 -10.07
N GLN A 80 -18.34 6.29 -9.58
CA GLN A 80 -18.56 6.64 -8.17
C GLN A 80 -18.22 5.48 -7.24
N VAL A 81 -18.66 4.27 -7.55
CA VAL A 81 -18.31 3.07 -6.75
C VAL A 81 -16.80 2.83 -6.76
N VAL A 82 -16.13 2.93 -7.91
CA VAL A 82 -14.65 2.81 -7.99
C VAL A 82 -13.96 3.85 -7.11
N ARG A 83 -14.45 5.10 -7.12
CA ARG A 83 -13.92 6.16 -6.26
C ARG A 83 -14.10 5.83 -4.78
N ILE A 84 -15.29 5.38 -4.39
CA ILE A 84 -15.57 4.98 -2.99
C ILE A 84 -14.63 3.86 -2.55
N VAL A 85 -14.45 2.82 -3.37
CA VAL A 85 -13.52 1.72 -3.08
C VAL A 85 -12.10 2.25 -2.87
N ARG A 86 -11.62 3.11 -3.78
CA ARG A 86 -10.30 3.73 -3.67
C ARG A 86 -10.13 4.53 -2.39
N ASP A 87 -11.09 5.40 -2.08
CA ASP A 87 -11.02 6.29 -0.93
C ASP A 87 -11.08 5.50 0.39
N GLU A 88 -11.89 4.43 0.44
CA GLU A 88 -11.90 3.51 1.57
C GLU A 88 -10.59 2.69 1.71
N MET A 89 -9.96 2.30 0.59
CA MET A 89 -8.65 1.66 0.63
C MET A 89 -7.57 2.61 1.16
N LEU A 90 -7.58 3.86 0.73
CA LEU A 90 -6.65 4.88 1.26
C LEU A 90 -6.85 5.07 2.76
N GLY A 91 -8.10 5.10 3.23
CA GLY A 91 -8.44 5.21 4.65
C GLY A 91 -7.91 4.06 5.52
N LEU A 92 -7.62 2.88 4.94
CA LEU A 92 -6.99 1.77 5.68
C LEU A 92 -5.55 2.08 6.10
N PHE A 93 -4.86 2.98 5.41
CA PHE A 93 -3.48 3.38 5.74
C PHE A 93 -3.43 4.50 6.79
N GLY A 94 -4.57 5.08 7.16
CA GLY A 94 -4.68 6.18 8.12
C GLY A 94 -4.19 7.51 7.57
N ASP A 95 -4.45 8.56 8.34
CA ASP A 95 -4.08 9.96 8.02
C ASP A 95 -2.68 10.32 8.55
N SER A 96 -1.81 9.32 8.80
CA SER A 96 -0.47 9.61 9.29
C SER A 96 0.33 10.32 8.21
N ASP A 97 0.80 11.52 8.50
CA ASP A 97 1.89 12.14 7.77
C ASP A 97 3.05 11.14 7.74
N GLY A 98 3.32 10.53 6.59
CA GLY A 98 4.37 9.53 6.42
C GLY A 98 5.80 10.05 6.61
N GLY A 99 5.95 11.15 7.32
CA GLY A 99 7.21 11.80 7.62
C GLY A 99 7.91 11.24 8.87
N LEU A 100 9.20 11.49 8.96
CA LEU A 100 9.95 11.24 10.20
C LEU A 100 9.49 12.24 11.25
N SER A 101 9.19 11.74 12.46
CA SER A 101 8.87 12.63 13.59
C SER A 101 10.03 13.59 13.85
N GLN A 102 9.73 14.88 13.86
CA GLN A 102 10.75 15.93 14.05
C GLN A 102 11.07 16.20 15.53
N ASN A 103 10.18 15.80 16.44
CA ASN A 103 10.26 16.10 17.87
C ASN A 103 10.76 14.92 18.71
N VAL A 104 11.60 14.07 18.16
CA VAL A 104 12.18 12.93 18.89
C VAL A 104 13.56 13.34 19.40
N PRO A 105 13.89 13.09 20.70
CA PRO A 105 15.20 13.35 21.22
C PRO A 105 16.27 12.56 20.47
N ALA A 106 17.45 13.14 20.31
CA ALA A 106 18.57 12.48 19.64
C ALA A 106 19.18 11.37 20.56
N PRO A 107 19.63 10.25 20.00
CA PRO A 107 19.59 9.90 18.60
C PRO A 107 18.23 9.36 18.16
N GLN A 108 17.70 9.82 17.03
CA GLN A 108 16.52 9.24 16.43
C GLN A 108 16.87 7.96 15.67
N VAL A 109 16.27 6.83 16.08
CA VAL A 109 16.50 5.52 15.44
C VAL A 109 15.38 5.24 14.43
N VAL A 110 15.74 4.97 13.18
CA VAL A 110 14.82 4.57 12.11
C VAL A 110 15.12 3.14 11.70
N LEU A 111 14.17 2.23 11.92
CA LEU A 111 14.30 0.82 11.55
C LEU A 111 13.61 0.56 10.21
N MET A 112 14.40 0.13 9.19
CA MET A 112 13.89 -0.24 7.88
C MET A 112 13.48 -1.71 7.85
N LEU A 113 12.18 -1.96 7.71
CA LEU A 113 11.59 -3.31 7.65
C LEU A 113 11.09 -3.64 6.24
N GLY A 114 11.15 -4.90 5.90
CA GLY A 114 10.62 -5.39 4.63
C GLY A 114 11.24 -6.71 4.18
N LEU A 115 10.68 -7.30 3.14
CA LEU A 115 11.16 -8.55 2.54
C LEU A 115 12.50 -8.36 1.80
N GLN A 116 13.16 -9.46 1.47
CA GLN A 116 14.34 -9.43 0.62
C GLN A 116 13.99 -8.82 -0.75
N GLY A 117 14.82 -7.94 -1.27
CA GLY A 117 14.58 -7.25 -2.55
C GLY A 117 13.59 -6.09 -2.47
N SER A 118 12.98 -5.78 -1.32
CA SER A 118 12.03 -4.66 -1.15
C SER A 118 12.68 -3.27 -1.18
N GLY A 119 13.98 -3.16 -1.40
CA GLY A 119 14.67 -1.88 -1.50
C GLY A 119 15.09 -1.23 -0.17
N LYS A 120 15.08 -1.96 0.95
CA LYS A 120 15.49 -1.41 2.28
C LYS A 120 16.82 -0.68 2.25
N THR A 121 17.87 -1.34 1.78
CA THR A 121 19.23 -0.77 1.73
C THR A 121 19.30 0.46 0.84
N THR A 122 18.68 0.40 -0.33
CA THR A 122 18.63 1.54 -1.28
C THR A 122 17.85 2.71 -0.68
N THR A 123 16.73 2.44 0.00
CA THR A 123 15.92 3.48 0.64
C THR A 123 16.65 4.09 1.83
N SER A 124 17.39 3.28 2.62
CA SER A 124 18.22 3.79 3.72
C SER A 124 19.27 4.77 3.22
N ALA A 125 19.97 4.46 2.12
CA ALA A 125 20.94 5.35 1.52
C ALA A 125 20.32 6.66 0.99
N LYS A 126 19.18 6.56 0.31
CA LYS A 126 18.43 7.74 -0.16
C LYS A 126 17.95 8.62 0.99
N LEU A 127 17.45 8.01 2.06
CA LEU A 127 17.01 8.72 3.26
C LEU A 127 18.19 9.41 3.96
N ALA A 128 19.32 8.72 4.12
CA ALA A 128 20.53 9.29 4.69
C ALA A 128 20.98 10.52 3.89
N ARG A 129 21.06 10.41 2.56
CA ARG A 129 21.41 11.53 1.68
C ARG A 129 20.44 12.70 1.82
N TRP A 130 19.16 12.42 1.90
CA TRP A 130 18.13 13.46 2.09
C TRP A 130 18.27 14.17 3.45
N LEU A 131 18.55 13.43 4.51
CA LEU A 131 18.80 13.98 5.86
C LEU A 131 20.10 14.79 5.90
N SER A 132 21.18 14.33 5.26
CA SER A 132 22.44 15.08 5.16
C SER A 132 22.24 16.44 4.49
N LYS A 133 21.44 16.50 3.43
CA LYS A 133 21.09 17.76 2.77
C LYS A 133 20.31 18.74 3.66
N GLN A 134 19.68 18.25 4.73
CA GLN A 134 18.99 19.05 5.74
C GLN A 134 19.90 19.43 6.94
N GLY A 135 21.20 19.17 6.84
CA GLY A 135 22.16 19.48 7.90
C GLY A 135 22.15 18.47 9.06
N ARG A 136 21.48 17.30 8.90
CA ARG A 136 21.54 16.21 9.88
C ARG A 136 22.72 15.30 9.60
N HIS A 137 23.17 14.55 10.63
CA HIS A 137 24.29 13.61 10.53
C HIS A 137 23.75 12.16 10.67
N PRO A 138 23.20 11.57 9.58
CA PRO A 138 22.69 10.21 9.64
C PRO A 138 23.82 9.18 9.69
N MET A 139 23.65 8.14 10.48
CA MET A 139 24.52 6.98 10.51
C MET A 139 23.73 5.76 10.06
N MET A 140 24.25 5.02 9.09
CA MET A 140 23.64 3.77 8.62
C MET A 140 24.29 2.57 9.30
N VAL A 141 23.47 1.69 9.85
CA VAL A 141 23.92 0.49 10.56
C VAL A 141 23.27 -0.75 9.93
N SER A 142 24.07 -1.76 9.58
CA SER A 142 23.56 -3.06 9.15
C SER A 142 23.19 -3.91 10.33
N THR A 143 21.96 -4.40 10.37
CA THR A 143 21.52 -5.45 11.32
C THR A 143 21.74 -6.86 10.78
N ASP A 144 22.15 -7.00 9.52
CA ASP A 144 22.51 -8.27 8.89
C ASP A 144 23.99 -8.59 9.17
N VAL A 145 24.23 -9.22 10.32
CA VAL A 145 25.58 -9.62 10.76
C VAL A 145 26.03 -10.96 10.16
N ARG A 146 25.13 -11.70 9.49
CA ARG A 146 25.43 -13.03 8.96
C ARG A 146 26.00 -12.99 7.54
N ARG A 147 25.72 -11.92 6.78
CA ARG A 147 26.18 -11.77 5.40
C ARG A 147 27.25 -10.68 5.30
N PRO A 148 28.54 -11.04 5.15
CA PRO A 148 29.62 -10.07 5.05
C PRO A 148 29.41 -9.03 3.93
N ALA A 149 28.86 -9.46 2.81
CA ALA A 149 28.56 -8.58 1.68
C ALA A 149 27.52 -7.50 2.02
N ALA A 150 26.60 -7.72 2.97
CA ALA A 150 25.59 -6.73 3.34
C ALA A 150 26.22 -5.51 4.04
N ILE A 151 27.21 -5.74 4.88
CA ILE A 151 27.95 -4.68 5.58
C ILE A 151 28.79 -3.88 4.56
N GLN A 152 29.49 -4.59 3.67
CA GLN A 152 30.29 -3.94 2.63
C GLN A 152 29.42 -3.10 1.67
N GLN A 153 28.26 -3.63 1.25
CA GLN A 153 27.31 -2.90 0.41
C GLN A 153 26.84 -1.62 1.08
N LEU A 154 26.51 -1.68 2.37
CA LEU A 154 26.05 -0.50 3.12
C LEU A 154 27.16 0.53 3.25
N SER A 155 28.42 0.10 3.48
CA SER A 155 29.58 0.98 3.57
C SER A 155 29.86 1.70 2.24
N VAL A 156 29.77 0.98 1.11
CA VAL A 156 29.94 1.59 -0.22
C VAL A 156 28.87 2.63 -0.48
N LEU A 157 27.60 2.31 -0.16
CA LEU A 157 26.49 3.26 -0.31
C LEU A 157 26.65 4.48 0.61
N GLY A 158 27.14 4.29 1.83
CA GLY A 158 27.44 5.38 2.76
C GLY A 158 28.43 6.39 2.17
N LYS A 159 29.52 5.90 1.61
CA LYS A 159 30.53 6.74 0.94
C LYS A 159 30.02 7.49 -0.29
N GLN A 160 29.00 6.95 -0.95
CA GLN A 160 28.38 7.61 -2.12
C GLN A 160 27.35 8.68 -1.73
N THR A 161 26.99 8.76 -0.46
CA THR A 161 25.99 9.71 0.05
C THR A 161 26.62 10.95 0.70
N GLU A 162 27.93 10.93 0.93
CA GLU A 162 28.72 12.11 1.30
C GLU A 162 28.82 13.08 0.10
#